data_4cd616a2ded292697b7ae4397263c965
#
_entry.id   4cd616a2ded292697b7ae4397263c965
#
_cell.length_a   1.000
_cell.length_b   1.000
_cell.length_c   1.000
_cell.angle_alpha   90.00
_cell.angle_beta   90.00
_cell.angle_gamma   90.00
#
_symmetry.space_group_name_H-M   'P 1'
#
loop_
_entity.id
_entity.type
_entity.pdbx_description
1 polymer ?
#
loop_
_entity_poly.entity_id
_entity_poly.type
_entity_poly.pdbx_seq_one_letter_code
_entity_poly.pdbx_strand_id
1 'polypeptide(L)'
;MASDVDAGGSFYLWQREQHTSSEPSEGYEEMVSSTEFQRLRLLVHESIERYLGELEVTLPEDVPLDLFIWATVLRANQSHATHFHPSAVCSGVLYSQVPAGAGGLWLQDPRGTLPPFTQKVNFPPSNGDLVIFPSWLQHQVARGQNHGEPRVSWSFNLETEAASTWPWDCTSSVAMQPP
;
A
#
# COMPACT_ATOMS: atom_id res chain seq x y z
N MET A 1 -8.93 17.03 -0.32
CA MET A 1 -10.26 16.59 0.10
C MET A 1 -10.15 15.31 0.89
N ALA A 2 -10.87 15.33 1.95
CA ALA A 2 -11.17 14.27 2.89
C ALA A 2 -9.98 13.80 3.73
N SER A 3 -9.87 14.43 4.88
CA SER A 3 -9.51 13.72 6.08
C SER A 3 -10.53 12.59 6.27
N ASP A 4 -10.37 11.46 5.62
CA ASP A 4 -11.04 10.26 6.02
C ASP A 4 -10.40 9.81 7.34
N VAL A 5 -10.87 10.44 8.41
CA VAL A 5 -10.86 9.82 9.71
C VAL A 5 -11.89 8.71 9.58
N ASP A 6 -11.45 7.57 9.07
CA ASP A 6 -12.19 6.34 9.26
C ASP A 6 -12.44 6.23 10.76
N ALA A 7 -13.65 5.83 11.17
CA ALA A 7 -14.10 5.81 12.58
C ALA A 7 -13.19 5.01 13.53
N GLY A 8 -12.04 4.62 13.06
CA GLY A 8 -10.97 3.92 13.74
C GLY A 8 -9.71 4.73 14.07
N GLY A 9 -9.59 6.00 13.67
CA GLY A 9 -8.45 6.85 14.09
C GLY A 9 -7.12 6.52 13.41
N SER A 10 -7.11 6.24 12.11
CA SER A 10 -5.87 6.20 11.32
C SER A 10 -5.44 7.61 10.95
N PHE A 11 -4.19 7.95 11.24
CA PHE A 11 -3.58 9.20 10.80
C PHE A 11 -2.79 8.92 9.53
N TYR A 12 -3.09 9.66 8.46
CA TYR A 12 -2.37 9.58 7.20
C TYR A 12 -1.39 10.75 7.11
N LEU A 13 -0.10 10.44 6.98
CA LEU A 13 0.93 11.39 6.59
C LEU A 13 1.21 11.17 5.11
N TRP A 14 0.90 12.16 4.29
CA TRP A 14 1.04 12.09 2.83
C TRP A 14 2.36 12.70 2.39
N GLN A 15 3.04 12.03 1.48
CA GLN A 15 4.03 12.67 0.62
C GLN A 15 3.66 12.43 -0.84
N ARG A 16 3.46 13.52 -1.56
CA ARG A 16 3.37 13.53 -3.01
C ARG A 16 4.50 14.39 -3.55
N GLU A 17 5.29 13.92 -4.49
CA GLU A 17 6.38 14.71 -5.07
C GLU A 17 5.89 15.79 -6.04
N GLN A 18 4.64 15.75 -6.51
CA GLN A 18 4.05 16.83 -7.29
C GLN A 18 2.53 16.92 -7.08
N HIS A 19 2.05 18.12 -6.77
CA HIS A 19 0.65 18.58 -6.67
C HIS A 19 -0.17 18.14 -5.46
N THR A 20 -0.16 18.95 -4.43
CA THR A 20 -1.17 18.89 -3.37
C THR A 20 -1.94 20.18 -3.27
N SER A 21 -3.27 20.04 -3.14
CA SER A 21 -4.20 21.11 -2.75
C SER A 21 -4.52 21.10 -1.25
N SER A 22 -3.81 20.32 -0.44
CA SER A 22 -3.96 20.30 1.02
C SER A 22 -2.67 20.72 1.69
N GLU A 23 -2.76 21.60 2.68
CA GLU A 23 -1.63 22.03 3.49
C GLU A 23 -1.01 20.83 4.22
N PRO A 24 0.33 20.68 4.24
CA PRO A 24 0.98 19.63 5.01
C PRO A 24 0.66 19.78 6.49
N SER A 25 0.54 18.66 7.20
CA SER A 25 0.44 18.69 8.66
C SER A 25 1.70 19.30 9.28
N GLU A 26 1.55 19.95 10.45
CA GLU A 26 2.68 20.46 11.21
C GLU A 26 3.76 19.37 11.41
N GLY A 27 5.04 19.70 11.16
CA GLY A 27 6.15 18.75 11.21
C GLY A 27 6.33 17.87 9.96
N TYR A 28 5.49 18.00 8.95
CA TYR A 28 5.60 17.22 7.71
C TYR A 28 6.94 17.46 6.99
N GLU A 29 7.33 18.72 6.77
CA GLU A 29 8.58 19.07 6.09
C GLU A 29 9.80 18.56 6.85
N GLU A 30 9.79 18.65 8.19
CA GLU A 30 10.84 18.13 9.04
C GLU A 30 10.95 16.61 8.94
N MET A 31 9.83 15.91 8.97
CA MET A 31 9.80 14.45 8.83
C MET A 31 10.33 14.04 7.46
N VAL A 32 9.83 14.63 6.37
CA VAL A 32 10.21 14.28 5.00
C VAL A 32 11.68 14.56 4.72
N SER A 33 12.23 15.63 5.28
CA SER A 33 13.65 15.96 5.16
C SER A 33 14.57 15.18 6.11
N SER A 34 14.01 14.42 7.04
CA SER A 34 14.81 13.63 7.98
C SER A 34 15.60 12.52 7.28
N THR A 35 16.79 12.22 7.80
CA THR A 35 17.63 11.13 7.28
C THR A 35 16.92 9.79 7.37
N GLU A 36 16.12 9.57 8.40
CA GLU A 36 15.37 8.35 8.64
C GLU A 36 14.31 8.14 7.57
N PHE A 37 13.56 9.18 7.23
CA PHE A 37 12.54 9.09 6.18
C PHE A 37 13.16 8.90 4.79
N GLN A 38 14.28 9.57 4.50
CA GLN A 38 14.98 9.36 3.24
C GLN A 38 15.54 7.93 3.10
N ARG A 39 16.00 7.32 4.20
CA ARG A 39 16.41 5.92 4.22
C ARG A 39 15.22 4.97 4.01
N LEU A 40 14.07 5.26 4.65
CA LEU A 40 12.82 4.51 4.42
C LEU A 40 12.43 4.57 2.94
N ARG A 41 12.42 5.76 2.36
CA ARG A 41 12.09 5.97 0.95
C ARG A 41 13.00 5.19 0.01
N LEU A 42 14.31 5.23 0.25
CA LEU A 42 15.28 4.47 -0.53
C LEU A 42 15.05 2.96 -0.42
N LEU A 43 14.85 2.45 0.80
CA LEU A 43 14.55 1.04 1.04
C LEU A 43 13.29 0.58 0.29
N VAL A 44 12.22 1.37 0.35
CA VAL A 44 10.97 1.09 -0.35
C VAL A 44 11.21 1.07 -1.87
N HIS A 45 11.91 2.07 -2.41
CA HIS A 45 12.21 2.16 -3.84
C HIS A 45 13.00 0.94 -4.33
N GLU A 46 14.10 0.59 -3.69
CA GLU A 46 14.91 -0.58 -4.04
C GLU A 46 14.12 -1.90 -3.94
N SER A 47 13.20 -1.97 -2.97
CA SER A 47 12.34 -3.15 -2.81
C SER A 47 11.29 -3.26 -3.91
N ILE A 48 10.74 -2.14 -4.37
CA ILE A 48 9.83 -2.08 -5.52
C ILE A 48 10.56 -2.49 -6.80
N GLU A 49 11.75 -1.95 -7.06
CA GLU A 49 12.55 -2.32 -8.24
C GLU A 49 12.80 -3.83 -8.28
N ARG A 50 13.18 -4.42 -7.15
CA ARG A 50 13.37 -5.88 -7.05
C ARG A 50 12.08 -6.64 -7.29
N TYR A 51 10.96 -6.22 -6.69
CA TYR A 51 9.65 -6.84 -6.87
C TYR A 51 9.23 -6.84 -8.34
N LEU A 52 9.36 -5.71 -9.03
CA LEU A 52 9.02 -5.60 -10.45
C LEU A 52 9.97 -6.46 -11.32
N GLY A 53 11.24 -6.48 -10.98
CA GLY A 53 12.24 -7.33 -11.66
C GLY A 53 11.94 -8.83 -11.51
N GLU A 54 11.52 -9.29 -10.33
CA GLU A 54 11.11 -10.69 -10.10
C GLU A 54 9.83 -11.06 -10.87
N LEU A 55 8.97 -10.09 -11.14
CA LEU A 55 7.77 -10.29 -11.96
C LEU A 55 8.00 -10.08 -13.45
N GLU A 56 9.24 -9.77 -13.86
CA GLU A 56 9.60 -9.41 -15.25
C GLU A 56 8.77 -8.25 -15.82
N VAL A 57 8.33 -7.34 -14.93
CA VAL A 57 7.57 -6.15 -15.30
C VAL A 57 8.54 -5.01 -15.60
N THR A 58 8.51 -4.54 -16.86
CA THR A 58 9.26 -3.37 -17.29
C THR A 58 8.32 -2.17 -17.36
N LEU A 59 8.65 -1.12 -16.62
CA LEU A 59 7.94 0.14 -16.68
C LEU A 59 8.46 0.96 -17.88
N PRO A 60 7.58 1.63 -18.64
CA PRO A 60 8.02 2.54 -19.71
C PRO A 60 8.89 3.67 -19.12
N GLU A 61 9.98 4.01 -19.80
CA GLU A 61 10.94 5.04 -19.34
C GLU A 61 10.36 6.46 -19.32
N ASP A 62 9.34 6.71 -20.12
CA ASP A 62 8.69 8.03 -20.30
C ASP A 62 7.43 8.21 -19.46
N VAL A 63 7.08 7.23 -18.63
CA VAL A 63 5.91 7.29 -17.75
C VAL A 63 6.30 7.85 -16.38
N PRO A 64 5.73 8.99 -15.96
CA PRO A 64 5.96 9.51 -14.62
C PRO A 64 5.49 8.53 -13.55
N LEU A 65 6.34 8.31 -12.56
CA LEU A 65 6.06 7.45 -11.43
C LEU A 65 6.08 8.26 -10.15
N ASP A 66 5.01 8.18 -9.39
CA ASP A 66 4.88 8.82 -8.08
C ASP A 66 4.91 7.75 -6.96
N LEU A 67 5.84 7.88 -6.02
CA LEU A 67 5.88 7.03 -4.84
C LEU A 67 5.21 7.73 -3.67
N PHE A 68 4.06 7.23 -3.27
CA PHE A 68 3.34 7.66 -2.08
C PHE A 68 3.73 6.82 -0.88
N ILE A 69 4.10 7.45 0.24
CA ILE A 69 4.38 6.77 1.50
C ILE A 69 3.61 7.46 2.61
N TRP A 70 2.93 6.69 3.45
CA TRP A 70 2.22 7.22 4.62
C TRP A 70 2.30 6.29 5.82
N ALA A 71 2.26 6.86 7.02
CA ALA A 71 2.21 6.09 8.25
C ALA A 71 0.78 5.67 8.58
N THR A 72 0.63 4.44 9.04
CA THR A 72 -0.62 3.89 9.55
C THR A 72 -0.42 3.47 11.00
N VAL A 73 -1.21 4.03 11.90
CA VAL A 73 -1.16 3.77 13.35
C VAL A 73 -2.48 3.15 13.79
N LEU A 74 -2.45 1.87 14.14
CA LEU A 74 -3.65 1.14 14.60
C LEU A 74 -3.52 0.74 16.07
N ARG A 75 -4.49 1.16 16.86
CA ARG A 75 -4.66 0.77 18.26
C ARG A 75 -5.54 -0.46 18.37
N ALA A 76 -5.71 -0.98 19.59
CA ALA A 76 -6.63 -2.09 19.86
C ALA A 76 -8.02 -1.82 19.28
N ASN A 77 -8.63 -2.86 18.69
CA ASN A 77 -9.95 -2.84 18.04
C ASN A 77 -10.05 -2.01 16.76
N GLN A 78 -8.96 -1.43 16.26
CA GLN A 78 -8.93 -0.76 14.98
C GLN A 78 -8.55 -1.73 13.86
N SER A 79 -9.05 -1.45 12.66
CA SER A 79 -8.85 -2.28 11.46
C SER A 79 -8.94 -1.42 10.21
N HIS A 80 -8.45 -1.92 9.08
CA HIS A 80 -8.78 -1.37 7.78
C HIS A 80 -9.75 -2.30 7.06
N ALA A 81 -10.80 -1.74 6.49
CA ALA A 81 -11.74 -2.49 5.67
C ALA A 81 -11.06 -3.04 4.40
N THR A 82 -11.70 -4.02 3.76
CA THR A 82 -11.23 -4.54 2.47
C THR A 82 -11.25 -3.45 1.41
N HIS A 83 -10.11 -3.25 0.75
CA HIS A 83 -9.93 -2.27 -0.33
C HIS A 83 -8.82 -2.71 -1.28
N PHE A 84 -8.59 -1.94 -2.34
CA PHE A 84 -7.51 -2.08 -3.31
C PHE A 84 -7.15 -0.69 -3.87
N HIS A 85 -6.06 -0.58 -4.63
CA HIS A 85 -5.54 0.70 -5.13
C HIS A 85 -5.52 0.72 -6.67
N PRO A 86 -6.60 1.16 -7.34
CA PRO A 86 -6.76 1.02 -8.79
C PRO A 86 -5.77 1.84 -9.62
N SER A 87 -5.23 2.92 -9.06
CA SER A 87 -4.30 3.84 -9.75
C SER A 87 -2.82 3.50 -9.52
N ALA A 88 -2.51 2.46 -8.77
CA ALA A 88 -1.14 2.09 -8.47
C ALA A 88 -0.66 0.89 -9.30
N VAL A 89 0.64 0.84 -9.56
CA VAL A 89 1.34 -0.30 -10.16
C VAL A 89 1.47 -1.42 -9.13
N CYS A 90 1.96 -1.07 -7.95
CA CYS A 90 2.03 -1.96 -6.80
C CYS A 90 1.77 -1.19 -5.52
N SER A 91 1.43 -1.93 -4.49
CA SER A 91 1.23 -1.43 -3.13
C SER A 91 2.05 -2.25 -2.16
N GLY A 92 2.34 -1.67 -1.00
CA GLY A 92 3.05 -2.43 0.01
C GLY A 92 3.00 -1.79 1.39
N VAL A 93 3.60 -2.49 2.33
CA VAL A 93 3.64 -2.08 3.73
C VAL A 93 4.93 -2.55 4.41
N LEU A 94 5.62 -1.61 5.07
CA LEU A 94 6.74 -1.88 5.96
C LEU A 94 6.26 -1.75 7.41
N TYR A 95 6.58 -2.71 8.23
CA TYR A 95 6.17 -2.78 9.63
C TYR A 95 7.26 -2.29 10.56
N SER A 96 7.07 -1.13 11.18
CA SER A 96 8.05 -0.57 12.13
C SER A 96 7.76 -0.94 13.59
N GLN A 97 6.50 -1.17 13.94
CA GLN A 97 6.11 -1.60 15.28
C GLN A 97 4.90 -2.53 15.23
N VAL A 98 5.11 -3.76 15.70
CA VAL A 98 4.07 -4.80 15.70
C VAL A 98 4.02 -5.41 17.12
N PRO A 99 3.17 -4.86 18.00
CA PRO A 99 2.98 -5.41 19.33
C PRO A 99 2.22 -6.74 19.29
N ALA A 100 2.32 -7.50 20.36
CA ALA A 100 1.55 -8.74 20.52
C ALA A 100 0.04 -8.48 20.36
N GLY A 101 -0.65 -9.32 19.60
CA GLY A 101 -2.07 -9.19 19.31
C GLY A 101 -2.41 -8.18 18.21
N ALA A 102 -1.42 -7.59 17.55
CA ALA A 102 -1.67 -6.71 16.40
C ALA A 102 -2.37 -7.46 15.25
N GLY A 103 -3.27 -6.76 14.56
CA GLY A 103 -3.99 -7.31 13.41
C GLY A 103 -3.07 -7.61 12.24
N GLY A 104 -3.22 -8.79 11.62
CA GLY A 104 -2.49 -9.20 10.44
C GLY A 104 -3.03 -8.58 9.15
N LEU A 105 -2.22 -8.63 8.11
CA LEU A 105 -2.62 -8.30 6.74
C LEU A 105 -3.29 -9.52 6.12
N TRP A 106 -4.50 -9.32 5.63
CA TRP A 106 -5.24 -10.34 4.90
C TRP A 106 -5.29 -10.01 3.42
N LEU A 107 -4.84 -10.93 2.59
CA LEU A 107 -4.90 -10.85 1.13
C LEU A 107 -6.00 -11.78 0.64
N GLN A 108 -6.87 -11.30 -0.25
CA GLN A 108 -7.97 -12.09 -0.78
C GLN A 108 -7.59 -12.75 -2.11
N ASP A 109 -7.96 -14.01 -2.28
CA ASP A 109 -7.80 -14.72 -3.56
C ASP A 109 -8.54 -13.97 -4.68
N PRO A 110 -7.84 -13.49 -5.72
CA PRO A 110 -8.46 -12.68 -6.77
C PRO A 110 -9.35 -13.50 -7.72
N ARG A 111 -9.27 -14.84 -7.66
CA ARG A 111 -10.05 -15.72 -8.53
C ARG A 111 -11.52 -15.81 -8.16
N GLY A 112 -11.93 -15.22 -7.04
CA GLY A 112 -13.32 -15.07 -6.66
C GLY A 112 -13.69 -15.69 -5.32
N THR A 113 -14.99 -15.65 -5.01
CA THR A 113 -15.54 -16.06 -3.71
C THR A 113 -16.20 -17.45 -3.73
N LEU A 114 -16.18 -18.15 -4.87
CA LEU A 114 -16.70 -19.51 -4.98
C LEU A 114 -15.62 -20.55 -4.74
N PRO A 115 -15.95 -21.69 -4.12
CA PRO A 115 -15.00 -22.78 -3.97
C PRO A 115 -14.41 -23.21 -5.32
N PRO A 116 -13.09 -23.52 -5.38
CA PRO A 116 -12.13 -23.62 -4.27
C PRO A 116 -11.40 -22.32 -3.93
N PHE A 117 -11.79 -21.17 -4.49
CA PHE A 117 -11.06 -19.91 -4.52
C PHE A 117 -11.40 -18.93 -3.37
N THR A 118 -12.17 -19.32 -2.40
CA THR A 118 -12.64 -18.43 -1.30
C THR A 118 -11.58 -18.10 -0.25
N GLN A 119 -10.32 -18.40 -0.49
CA GLN A 119 -9.32 -18.33 0.56
C GLN A 119 -8.79 -16.91 0.73
N LYS A 120 -8.70 -16.50 2.00
CA LYS A 120 -7.90 -15.33 2.41
C LYS A 120 -6.60 -15.83 3.02
N VAL A 121 -5.50 -15.25 2.57
CA VAL A 121 -4.19 -15.50 3.15
C VAL A 121 -3.95 -14.47 4.25
N ASN A 122 -3.68 -14.95 5.46
CA ASN A 122 -3.28 -14.08 6.56
C ASN A 122 -1.76 -14.00 6.62
N PHE A 123 -1.24 -12.80 6.57
CA PHE A 123 0.16 -12.51 6.84
C PHE A 123 0.27 -11.89 8.24
N PRO A 124 0.72 -12.64 9.26
CA PRO A 124 1.02 -12.10 10.58
C PRO A 124 2.36 -11.38 10.52
N PRO A 125 2.39 -10.03 10.59
CA PRO A 125 3.63 -9.29 10.42
C PRO A 125 4.51 -9.34 11.68
N SER A 126 5.80 -9.13 11.46
CA SER A 126 6.80 -8.84 12.48
C SER A 126 7.46 -7.48 12.23
N ASN A 127 8.17 -6.95 13.23
CA ASN A 127 8.95 -5.73 13.04
C ASN A 127 10.02 -5.92 11.97
N GLY A 128 10.08 -5.00 11.02
CA GLY A 128 11.01 -5.03 9.89
C GLY A 128 10.51 -5.78 8.65
N ASP A 129 9.36 -6.47 8.74
CA ASP A 129 8.77 -7.08 7.55
C ASP A 129 8.35 -6.01 6.54
N LEU A 130 8.65 -6.29 5.26
CA LEU A 130 8.18 -5.50 4.13
C LEU A 130 7.44 -6.45 3.18
N VAL A 131 6.21 -6.11 2.87
CA VAL A 131 5.33 -6.89 1.97
C VAL A 131 4.96 -6.02 0.80
N ILE A 132 5.14 -6.53 -0.42
CA ILE A 132 4.71 -5.86 -1.66
C ILE A 132 3.75 -6.79 -2.39
N PHE A 133 2.70 -6.23 -2.96
CA PHE A 133 1.67 -6.97 -3.68
C PHE A 133 1.10 -6.13 -4.83
N PRO A 134 0.47 -6.77 -5.82
CA PRO A 134 -0.20 -6.04 -6.89
C PRO A 134 -1.27 -5.11 -6.33
N SER A 135 -1.34 -3.90 -6.82
CA SER A 135 -2.25 -2.87 -6.33
C SER A 135 -3.74 -3.24 -6.41
N TRP A 136 -4.10 -4.05 -7.41
CA TRP A 136 -5.45 -4.55 -7.61
C TRP A 136 -5.86 -5.65 -6.62
N LEU A 137 -4.90 -6.21 -5.85
CA LEU A 137 -5.20 -7.29 -4.91
C LEU A 137 -5.98 -6.74 -3.71
N GLN A 138 -7.19 -7.26 -3.53
CA GLN A 138 -8.01 -6.90 -2.37
C GLN A 138 -7.36 -7.33 -1.07
N HIS A 139 -7.25 -6.37 -0.16
CA HIS A 139 -6.60 -6.59 1.12
C HIS A 139 -7.30 -5.84 2.25
N GLN A 140 -7.04 -6.26 3.47
CA GLN A 140 -7.56 -5.65 4.69
C GLN A 140 -6.58 -5.83 5.84
N VAL A 141 -6.69 -5.00 6.86
CA VAL A 141 -6.01 -5.23 8.13
C VAL A 141 -7.03 -5.71 9.15
N ALA A 142 -6.79 -6.89 9.69
CA ALA A 142 -7.66 -7.45 10.72
C ALA A 142 -7.67 -6.58 11.98
N ARG A 143 -8.78 -6.64 12.71
CA ARG A 143 -8.90 -5.98 14.00
C ARG A 143 -7.91 -6.57 15.00
N GLY A 144 -7.03 -5.73 15.54
CA GLY A 144 -6.06 -6.12 16.53
C GLY A 144 -6.60 -6.09 17.96
N GLN A 145 -5.92 -6.82 18.85
CA GLN A 145 -6.13 -6.81 20.30
C GLN A 145 -4.86 -6.35 21.05
N ASN A 146 -4.07 -5.50 20.41
CA ASN A 146 -2.81 -4.96 20.88
C ASN A 146 -3.04 -3.89 21.96
N HIS A 147 -3.33 -4.32 23.17
CA HIS A 147 -3.51 -3.42 24.31
C HIS A 147 -2.17 -2.77 24.69
N GLY A 148 -2.19 -1.44 24.82
CA GLY A 148 -1.03 -0.63 25.19
C GLY A 148 -0.37 0.03 23.97
N GLU A 149 0.49 -0.69 23.27
CA GLU A 149 1.25 -0.13 22.15
C GLU A 149 0.48 -0.18 20.84
N PRO A 150 0.56 0.87 20.00
CA PRO A 150 -0.04 0.84 18.67
C PRO A 150 0.77 -0.04 17.70
N ARG A 151 0.10 -0.63 16.71
CA ARG A 151 0.75 -1.13 15.51
C ARG A 151 1.08 0.04 14.59
N VAL A 152 2.34 0.18 14.21
CA VAL A 152 2.81 1.23 13.30
C VAL A 152 3.39 0.59 12.05
N SER A 153 2.91 1.03 10.90
CA SER A 153 3.41 0.60 9.60
C SER A 153 3.46 1.76 8.62
N TRP A 154 4.35 1.64 7.65
CA TRP A 154 4.50 2.56 6.53
C TRP A 154 3.93 1.90 5.29
N SER A 155 2.77 2.36 4.88
CA SER A 155 2.13 1.92 3.64
C SER A 155 2.64 2.75 2.48
N PHE A 156 2.66 2.16 1.28
CA PHE A 156 3.09 2.86 0.09
C PHE A 156 2.37 2.35 -1.16
N ASN A 157 2.27 3.26 -2.14
CA ASN A 157 1.83 2.98 -3.49
C ASN A 157 2.86 3.52 -4.48
N LEU A 158 3.20 2.73 -5.49
CA LEU A 158 3.82 3.26 -6.71
C LEU A 158 2.71 3.56 -7.70
N GLU A 159 2.46 4.82 -7.99
CA GLU A 159 1.39 5.26 -8.87
C GLU A 159 1.93 5.78 -10.20
N THR A 160 1.07 5.77 -11.23
CA THR A 160 1.36 6.36 -12.52
C THR A 160 0.07 6.87 -13.15
N GLU A 161 0.13 7.98 -13.88
CA GLU A 161 -1.01 8.48 -14.65
C GLU A 161 -1.46 7.49 -15.72
N ALA A 162 -0.54 6.62 -16.17
CA ALA A 162 -0.83 5.57 -17.14
C ALA A 162 -1.41 4.28 -16.51
N ALA A 163 -1.63 4.23 -15.19
CA ALA A 163 -2.15 3.02 -14.54
C ALA A 163 -3.53 2.58 -15.09
N SER A 164 -4.33 3.51 -15.59
CA SER A 164 -5.59 3.20 -16.28
C SER A 164 -5.42 2.47 -17.61
N THR A 165 -4.22 2.43 -18.17
CA THR A 165 -3.88 1.73 -19.42
C THR A 165 -3.00 0.51 -19.21
N TRP A 166 -2.74 0.15 -17.95
CA TRP A 166 -1.88 -0.97 -17.59
C TRP A 166 -2.47 -2.32 -18.04
N PRO A 167 -1.65 -3.34 -18.37
CA PRO A 167 -2.12 -4.60 -18.97
C PRO A 167 -3.15 -5.38 -18.15
N TRP A 168 -3.30 -5.09 -16.86
CA TRP A 168 -4.34 -5.67 -15.99
C TRP A 168 -5.56 -4.76 -15.77
N ASP A 169 -5.65 -3.64 -16.47
CA ASP A 169 -6.89 -2.89 -16.53
C ASP A 169 -7.89 -3.63 -17.42
N CYS A 170 -8.86 -4.29 -16.78
CA CYS A 170 -9.91 -5.03 -17.46
C CYS A 170 -10.84 -4.14 -18.29
N THR A 171 -10.67 -2.83 -18.28
CA THR A 171 -11.46 -1.88 -19.07
C THR A 171 -10.90 -1.64 -20.46
N SER A 172 -9.61 -1.93 -20.70
CA SER A 172 -9.05 -1.91 -22.03
C SER A 172 -9.54 -3.14 -22.80
N SER A 173 -10.57 -2.97 -23.61
CA SER A 173 -10.97 -3.94 -24.60
C SER A 173 -9.84 -4.11 -25.62
N VAL A 174 -8.90 -4.99 -25.35
CA VAL A 174 -8.04 -5.53 -26.41
C VAL A 174 -8.95 -6.27 -27.35
N ALA A 175 -9.31 -5.63 -28.44
CA ALA A 175 -9.93 -6.33 -29.56
C ALA A 175 -8.93 -7.41 -30.00
N MET A 176 -9.14 -8.64 -29.56
CA MET A 176 -8.46 -9.78 -30.15
C MET A 176 -8.85 -9.83 -31.62
N GLN A 177 -7.94 -9.47 -32.50
CA GLN A 177 -8.08 -9.80 -33.92
C GLN A 177 -8.02 -11.32 -34.04
N PRO A 178 -9.04 -11.95 -34.62
CA PRO A 178 -8.98 -13.39 -34.89
C PRO A 178 -7.86 -13.69 -35.90
N PRO A 179 -7.27 -14.89 -35.85
CA PRO A 179 -6.21 -15.31 -36.74
C PRO A 179 -6.60 -15.31 -38.21
#